data_c1a45eb5e1e1415cd6d0703a8b77289d
#
_entry.id   c1a45eb5e1e1415cd6d0703a8b77289d
#
_cell.length_a   1.000
_cell.length_b   1.000
_cell.length_c   1.000
_cell.angle_alpha   90.00
_cell.angle_beta   90.00
_cell.angle_gamma   90.00
#
_symmetry.space_group_name_H-M   'P 1'
#
loop_
_entity.id
_entity.type
_entity.pdbx_description
1 polymer ?
#
loop_
_entity_poly.entity_id
_entity_poly.type
_entity_poly.pdbx_seq_one_letter_code
_entity_poly.pdbx_strand_id
1 'polypeptide(L)'
;YKHVHDIDPNRPVHYEGVTKNRDYDDVTDIETRMYEHADVVEEYLKNDPQKPYISCEYMHAMGNSCGNMDEYTALERYPKYQGGFIWDFIDQAIYATQPDGTTSLRYGGDFGDRPSDYEFSGNGLVFADRKPTPKAQEVKQLYSNVHIDVAEDSVTIKNDNLFTSTGEYTFVLR
;
A
#
# COMPACT_ATOMS: atom_id res chain seq x y z
N TYR A 1 1.12 -22.79 8.23
CA TYR A 1 0.40 -22.09 9.28
C TYR A 1 0.85 -22.59 10.66
N LYS A 2 0.50 -23.83 11.06
CA LYS A 2 0.81 -24.38 12.38
C LYS A 2 2.28 -24.23 12.79
N HIS A 3 3.22 -24.56 11.90
CA HIS A 3 4.65 -24.43 12.19
C HIS A 3 5.09 -23.00 12.51
N VAL A 4 4.52 -22.00 11.85
CA VAL A 4 4.82 -20.58 12.13
C VAL A 4 4.29 -20.19 13.51
N HIS A 5 3.06 -20.56 13.84
CA HIS A 5 2.48 -20.32 15.17
C HIS A 5 3.18 -21.07 16.30
N ASP A 6 3.75 -22.26 16.03
CA ASP A 6 4.56 -22.98 17.01
C ASP A 6 5.85 -22.21 17.37
N ILE A 7 6.37 -21.41 16.43
CA ILE A 7 7.57 -20.58 16.64
C ILE A 7 7.22 -19.22 17.24
N ASP A 8 6.18 -18.56 16.73
CA ASP A 8 5.73 -17.25 17.19
C ASP A 8 4.19 -17.20 17.26
N PRO A 9 3.60 -17.48 18.42
CA PRO A 9 2.16 -17.53 18.59
C PRO A 9 1.49 -16.15 18.62
N ASN A 10 2.28 -15.06 18.70
CA ASN A 10 1.75 -13.71 18.89
C ASN A 10 1.56 -12.96 17.57
N ARG A 11 2.20 -13.39 16.49
CA ARG A 11 2.06 -12.73 15.18
C ARG A 11 1.03 -13.43 14.32
N PRO A 12 0.08 -12.67 13.74
CA PRO A 12 -0.87 -13.23 12.80
C PRO A 12 -0.15 -13.74 11.54
N VAL A 13 -0.61 -14.86 11.03
CA VAL A 13 -0.14 -15.45 9.78
C VAL A 13 -1.06 -15.02 8.65
N HIS A 14 -0.48 -14.58 7.56
CA HIS A 14 -1.17 -14.15 6.36
C HIS A 14 -0.81 -15.04 5.18
N TYR A 15 -1.83 -15.52 4.45
CA TYR A 15 -1.66 -16.28 3.22
C TYR A 15 -2.78 -15.95 2.21
N GLU A 16 -2.43 -15.23 1.15
CA GLU A 16 -3.39 -14.79 0.12
C GLU A 16 -4.04 -15.93 -0.65
N GLY A 17 -3.31 -17.02 -0.88
CA GLY A 17 -3.79 -18.14 -1.69
C GLY A 17 -5.09 -18.78 -1.24
N VAL A 18 -5.55 -18.55 0.00
CA VAL A 18 -6.85 -19.04 0.50
C VAL A 18 -8.03 -18.43 -0.24
N THR A 19 -7.87 -17.25 -0.84
CA THR A 19 -8.95 -16.62 -1.64
C THR A 19 -9.32 -17.46 -2.85
N LYS A 20 -8.39 -18.26 -3.36
CA LYS A 20 -8.60 -19.16 -4.50
C LYS A 20 -9.12 -20.53 -4.11
N ASN A 21 -8.94 -20.93 -2.83
CA ASN A 21 -9.44 -22.20 -2.32
C ASN A 21 -9.79 -22.08 -0.83
N ARG A 22 -11.07 -21.89 -0.55
CA ARG A 22 -11.61 -21.67 0.79
C ARG A 22 -11.57 -22.90 1.70
N ASP A 23 -11.25 -24.08 1.17
CA ASP A 23 -11.02 -25.29 1.98
C ASP A 23 -9.83 -25.10 2.96
N TYR A 24 -8.97 -24.11 2.69
CA TYR A 24 -7.81 -23.77 3.51
C TYR A 24 -7.98 -22.45 4.28
N ASP A 25 -9.21 -22.01 4.51
CA ASP A 25 -9.46 -20.72 5.19
C ASP A 25 -8.90 -20.67 6.61
N ASP A 26 -8.67 -21.82 7.23
CA ASP A 26 -8.07 -21.96 8.58
C ASP A 26 -6.54 -21.78 8.62
N VAL A 27 -5.88 -21.62 7.47
CA VAL A 27 -4.41 -21.43 7.43
C VAL A 27 -3.99 -19.95 7.30
N THR A 28 -4.91 -19.02 7.56
CA THR A 28 -4.64 -17.57 7.61
C THR A 28 -5.47 -16.91 8.71
N ASP A 29 -4.87 -16.00 9.44
CA ASP A 29 -5.56 -15.21 10.47
C ASP A 29 -6.21 -13.93 9.88
N ILE A 30 -5.85 -13.58 8.64
CA ILE A 30 -6.23 -12.36 7.97
C ILE A 30 -6.94 -12.69 6.67
N GLU A 31 -8.10 -12.08 6.42
CA GLU A 31 -8.70 -12.07 5.08
C GLU A 31 -7.90 -11.12 4.20
N THR A 32 -7.59 -11.57 2.99
CA THR A 32 -6.80 -10.78 2.06
C THR A 32 -7.23 -11.02 0.63
N ARG A 33 -7.11 -10.00 -0.19
CA ARG A 33 -7.36 -10.09 -1.63
C ARG A 33 -6.38 -9.21 -2.37
N MET A 34 -6.03 -9.64 -3.57
CA MET A 34 -5.12 -8.93 -4.47
C MET A 34 -5.95 -8.15 -5.50
N TYR A 35 -5.79 -6.82 -5.57
CA TYR A 35 -6.47 -5.93 -6.51
C TYR A 35 -8.01 -6.02 -6.51
N GLU A 36 -8.59 -6.34 -5.37
CA GLU A 36 -10.03 -6.37 -5.23
C GLU A 36 -10.62 -4.96 -5.23
N HIS A 37 -11.81 -4.78 -5.80
CA HIS A 37 -12.51 -3.50 -5.81
C HIS A 37 -12.99 -3.08 -4.41
N ALA A 38 -12.99 -1.78 -4.16
CA ALA A 38 -13.32 -1.23 -2.83
C ALA A 38 -14.74 -1.56 -2.38
N ASP A 39 -15.71 -1.60 -3.28
CA ASP A 39 -17.11 -1.97 -2.99
C ASP A 39 -17.24 -3.45 -2.56
N VAL A 40 -16.47 -4.36 -3.18
CA VAL A 40 -16.45 -5.78 -2.80
C VAL A 40 -15.78 -5.97 -1.43
N VAL A 41 -14.72 -5.20 -1.16
CA VAL A 41 -14.08 -5.19 0.17
C VAL A 41 -15.06 -4.64 1.21
N GLU A 42 -15.78 -3.58 0.88
CA GLU A 42 -16.79 -3.00 1.78
C GLU A 42 -17.93 -3.99 2.09
N GLU A 43 -18.36 -4.74 1.10
CA GLU A 43 -19.37 -5.78 1.32
C GLU A 43 -18.90 -6.83 2.34
N TYR A 44 -17.65 -7.28 2.23
CA TYR A 44 -17.05 -8.16 3.24
C TYR A 44 -17.09 -7.52 4.62
N LEU A 45 -16.69 -6.26 4.74
CA LEU A 45 -16.59 -5.55 6.01
C LEU A 45 -17.96 -5.28 6.66
N LYS A 46 -19.03 -5.09 5.87
CA LYS A 46 -20.40 -4.88 6.34
C LYS A 46 -21.04 -6.14 6.94
N ASN A 47 -20.55 -7.32 6.62
CA ASN A 47 -21.11 -8.59 7.05
C ASN A 47 -20.53 -9.11 8.39
N ASP A 48 -20.01 -8.22 9.24
CA ASP A 48 -19.40 -8.55 10.55
C ASP A 48 -18.38 -9.69 10.46
N PRO A 49 -17.33 -9.53 9.68
CA PRO A 49 -16.37 -10.59 9.42
C PRO A 49 -15.58 -10.98 10.66
N GLN A 50 -15.22 -12.25 10.77
CA GLN A 50 -14.42 -12.75 11.89
C GLN A 50 -12.94 -12.31 11.78
N LYS A 51 -12.40 -12.27 10.55
CA LYS A 51 -11.01 -11.91 10.31
C LYS A 51 -10.87 -10.43 9.92
N PRO A 52 -9.79 -9.75 10.36
CA PRO A 52 -9.43 -8.46 9.80
C PRO A 52 -9.07 -8.60 8.33
N TYR A 53 -9.21 -7.50 7.57
CA TYR A 53 -8.96 -7.45 6.14
C TYR A 53 -7.72 -6.63 5.82
N ILE A 54 -6.87 -7.13 4.92
CA ILE A 54 -5.76 -6.40 4.29
C ILE A 54 -5.78 -6.66 2.79
N SER A 55 -5.69 -5.61 1.97
CA SER A 55 -5.36 -5.78 0.55
C SER A 55 -3.87 -6.09 0.43
N CYS A 56 -3.51 -7.34 0.08
CA CYS A 56 -2.10 -7.75 0.00
C CYS A 56 -1.35 -7.01 -1.11
N GLU A 57 -2.06 -6.66 -2.17
CA GLU A 57 -1.64 -5.70 -3.19
C GLU A 57 -2.86 -4.93 -3.68
N TYR A 58 -2.71 -3.62 -3.87
CA TYR A 58 -3.71 -2.76 -4.50
C TYR A 58 -3.04 -1.55 -5.16
N MET A 59 -3.77 -0.77 -5.94
CA MET A 59 -3.28 0.47 -6.54
C MET A 59 -1.96 0.27 -7.31
N HIS A 60 -1.94 -0.69 -8.25
CA HIS A 60 -0.77 -0.93 -9.09
C HIS A 60 -0.29 0.38 -9.74
N ALA A 61 0.92 0.83 -9.38
CA ALA A 61 1.38 2.19 -9.65
C ALA A 61 2.06 2.37 -11.02
N MET A 62 1.92 1.41 -11.93
CA MET A 62 2.49 1.49 -13.26
C MET A 62 1.76 2.52 -14.12
N GLY A 63 2.51 3.40 -14.78
CA GLY A 63 1.97 4.40 -15.70
C GLY A 63 1.04 5.42 -15.02
N ASN A 64 -0.03 5.80 -15.71
CA ASN A 64 -1.07 6.68 -15.19
C ASN A 64 -2.11 5.84 -14.43
N SER A 65 -1.93 5.73 -13.12
CA SER A 65 -2.68 4.82 -12.24
C SER A 65 -2.84 5.41 -10.83
N CYS A 66 -3.30 4.62 -9.87
CA CYS A 66 -3.59 5.00 -8.49
C CYS A 66 -4.74 6.03 -8.33
N GLY A 67 -5.65 6.11 -9.31
CA GLY A 67 -6.89 6.87 -9.17
C GLY A 67 -7.89 6.16 -8.25
N ASN A 68 -8.83 6.93 -7.66
CA ASN A 68 -9.88 6.45 -6.76
C ASN A 68 -9.35 5.74 -5.49
N MET A 69 -8.16 6.07 -5.06
CA MET A 69 -7.57 5.50 -3.84
C MET A 69 -8.32 5.93 -2.58
N ASP A 70 -9.01 7.05 -2.63
CA ASP A 70 -9.89 7.56 -1.57
C ASP A 70 -11.04 6.58 -1.24
N GLU A 71 -11.52 5.79 -2.20
CA GLU A 71 -12.52 4.75 -1.95
C GLU A 71 -12.01 3.68 -0.97
N TYR A 72 -10.71 3.35 -1.02
CA TYR A 72 -10.09 2.39 -0.10
C TYR A 72 -9.76 3.03 1.25
N THR A 73 -9.23 4.23 1.29
CA THR A 73 -8.98 4.92 2.57
C THR A 73 -10.27 5.22 3.33
N ALA A 74 -11.38 5.45 2.62
CA ALA A 74 -12.70 5.57 3.23
C ALA A 74 -13.16 4.29 3.97
N LEU A 75 -12.57 3.12 3.70
CA LEU A 75 -12.88 1.88 4.42
C LEU A 75 -12.28 1.82 5.82
N GLU A 76 -11.37 2.74 6.19
CA GLU A 76 -10.81 2.85 7.54
C GLU A 76 -11.86 3.09 8.63
N ARG A 77 -13.08 3.51 8.25
CA ARG A 77 -14.23 3.58 9.16
C ARG A 77 -14.68 2.21 9.71
N TYR A 78 -14.28 1.11 9.06
CA TYR A 78 -14.58 -0.24 9.52
C TYR A 78 -13.43 -0.77 10.39
N PRO A 79 -13.69 -1.17 11.65
CA PRO A 79 -12.63 -1.60 12.57
C PRO A 79 -11.83 -2.84 12.10
N LYS A 80 -12.42 -3.63 11.20
CA LYS A 80 -11.77 -4.81 10.64
C LYS A 80 -10.93 -4.51 9.40
N TYR A 81 -11.00 -3.30 8.84
CA TYR A 81 -10.13 -2.90 7.73
C TYR A 81 -8.77 -2.45 8.27
N GLN A 82 -7.71 -3.07 7.81
CA GLN A 82 -6.34 -2.79 8.26
C GLN A 82 -5.48 -2.12 7.16
N GLY A 83 -6.09 -1.77 6.02
CA GLY A 83 -5.41 -1.10 4.93
C GLY A 83 -4.96 -2.03 3.80
N GLY A 84 -3.90 -1.65 3.12
CA GLY A 84 -3.36 -2.39 1.99
C GLY A 84 -1.94 -1.96 1.62
N PHE A 85 -1.34 -2.75 0.74
CA PHE A 85 0.01 -2.51 0.24
C PHE A 85 -0.05 -2.09 -1.23
N ILE A 86 0.39 -0.87 -1.52
CA ILE A 86 0.49 -0.38 -2.91
C ILE A 86 1.60 -1.15 -3.63
N TRP A 87 1.30 -1.70 -4.81
CA TRP A 87 2.32 -2.26 -5.68
C TRP A 87 2.76 -1.23 -6.72
N ASP A 88 3.98 -0.62 -6.62
CA ASP A 88 4.78 -0.73 -5.43
C ASP A 88 5.37 0.63 -5.04
N PHE A 89 6.33 0.66 -4.13
CA PHE A 89 6.89 1.91 -3.62
C PHE A 89 7.88 2.55 -4.58
N ILE A 90 8.71 1.76 -5.28
CA ILE A 90 9.81 2.26 -6.10
C ILE A 90 9.97 1.48 -7.39
N ASP A 91 10.21 2.17 -8.51
CA ASP A 91 10.56 1.51 -9.76
C ASP A 91 11.73 0.56 -9.59
N GLN A 92 11.57 -0.67 -10.07
CA GLN A 92 12.51 -1.77 -9.93
C GLN A 92 13.63 -1.66 -10.97
N ALA A 93 14.46 -0.64 -10.87
CA ALA A 93 15.58 -0.41 -11.75
C ALA A 93 16.84 -0.04 -10.96
N ILE A 94 17.99 -0.41 -11.49
CA ILE A 94 19.31 -0.12 -10.90
C ILE A 94 20.19 0.65 -11.89
N TYR A 95 21.11 1.45 -11.37
CA TYR A 95 22.10 2.11 -12.20
C TYR A 95 23.12 1.11 -12.72
N ALA A 96 23.35 1.16 -14.03
CA ALA A 96 24.41 0.39 -14.71
C ALA A 96 25.32 1.33 -15.48
N THR A 97 26.64 1.18 -15.31
CA THR A 97 27.64 1.93 -16.06
C THR A 97 27.90 1.23 -17.39
N GLN A 98 27.80 1.97 -18.47
CA GLN A 98 28.07 1.50 -19.83
C GLN A 98 29.58 1.46 -20.11
N PRO A 99 30.03 0.74 -21.14
CA PRO A 99 31.46 0.72 -21.55
C PRO A 99 32.04 2.09 -21.90
N ASP A 100 31.20 3.04 -22.30
CA ASP A 100 31.58 4.44 -22.61
C ASP A 100 31.65 5.33 -21.37
N GLY A 101 31.40 4.78 -20.18
CA GLY A 101 31.38 5.50 -18.89
C GLY A 101 30.07 6.20 -18.56
N THR A 102 29.08 6.18 -19.44
CA THR A 102 27.73 6.71 -19.12
C THR A 102 26.99 5.80 -18.17
N THR A 103 26.08 6.38 -17.39
CA THR A 103 25.24 5.65 -16.44
C THR A 103 23.77 5.75 -16.85
N SER A 104 23.08 4.62 -16.89
CA SER A 104 21.66 4.56 -17.17
C SER A 104 20.94 3.64 -16.18
N LEU A 105 19.67 3.90 -15.95
CA LEU A 105 18.80 2.96 -15.23
C LEU A 105 18.44 1.79 -16.13
N ARG A 106 18.52 0.59 -15.57
CA ARG A 106 18.20 -0.66 -16.25
C ARG A 106 17.38 -1.58 -15.35
N TYR A 107 16.55 -2.40 -15.97
CA TYR A 107 15.71 -3.38 -15.29
C TYR A 107 15.95 -4.80 -15.83
N GLY A 108 15.25 -5.80 -15.28
CA GLY A 108 15.38 -7.20 -15.65
C GLY A 108 15.19 -7.40 -17.17
N GLY A 109 16.09 -8.13 -17.79
CA GLY A 109 16.18 -8.31 -19.24
C GLY A 109 17.25 -7.43 -19.92
N ASP A 110 17.60 -6.29 -19.35
CA ASP A 110 18.64 -5.41 -19.85
C ASP A 110 20.07 -5.94 -19.61
N PHE A 111 20.19 -6.93 -18.72
CA PHE A 111 21.45 -7.56 -18.34
C PHE A 111 21.69 -8.89 -19.08
N GLY A 112 20.89 -9.18 -20.12
CA GLY A 112 20.97 -10.45 -20.85
C GLY A 112 20.25 -11.61 -20.16
N ASP A 113 19.58 -11.34 -19.05
CA ASP A 113 18.77 -12.29 -18.29
C ASP A 113 17.42 -12.54 -18.98
N ARG A 114 16.92 -13.79 -18.89
CA ARG A 114 15.64 -14.24 -19.43
C ARG A 114 15.12 -15.43 -18.60
N PRO A 115 13.80 -15.53 -18.34
CA PRO A 115 12.74 -14.59 -18.76
C PRO A 115 12.76 -13.26 -18.01
N SER A 116 12.00 -12.26 -18.50
CA SER A 116 11.90 -10.94 -17.92
C SER A 116 10.48 -10.39 -18.15
N ASP A 117 9.97 -9.62 -17.21
CA ASP A 117 8.66 -8.97 -17.29
C ASP A 117 8.71 -7.56 -17.91
N TYR A 118 9.87 -7.19 -18.46
CA TYR A 118 10.11 -5.93 -19.18
C TYR A 118 9.69 -4.69 -18.37
N GLU A 119 8.81 -3.85 -18.95
CA GLU A 119 8.32 -2.59 -18.36
C GLU A 119 7.51 -2.76 -17.06
N PHE A 120 7.09 -3.95 -16.69
CA PHE A 120 6.44 -4.21 -15.40
C PHE A 120 7.34 -3.96 -14.19
N SER A 121 8.55 -3.50 -14.40
CA SER A 121 9.45 -2.95 -13.39
C SER A 121 9.22 -1.46 -13.10
N GLY A 122 8.51 -0.72 -13.97
CA GLY A 122 8.19 0.71 -13.84
C GLY A 122 6.87 0.96 -13.09
N ASN A 123 6.72 0.48 -11.87
CA ASN A 123 5.48 0.47 -11.10
C ASN A 123 5.58 1.18 -9.73
N GLY A 124 6.56 2.05 -9.57
CA GLY A 124 6.79 2.77 -8.31
C GLY A 124 5.95 4.03 -8.11
N LEU A 125 5.65 4.33 -6.84
CA LEU A 125 5.20 5.66 -6.41
C LEU A 125 6.32 6.68 -6.51
N VAL A 126 7.56 6.22 -6.46
CA VAL A 126 8.76 7.00 -6.76
C VAL A 126 9.57 6.34 -7.87
N PHE A 127 10.26 7.14 -8.64
CA PHE A 127 11.19 6.65 -9.64
C PHE A 127 12.38 5.92 -9.01
N ALA A 128 13.10 5.12 -9.77
CA ALA A 128 14.27 4.39 -9.29
C ALA A 128 15.37 5.30 -8.71
N ASP A 129 15.45 6.57 -9.14
CA ASP A 129 16.32 7.61 -8.59
C ASP A 129 15.77 8.29 -7.32
N ARG A 130 14.65 7.78 -6.79
CA ARG A 130 13.93 8.25 -5.58
C ARG A 130 13.14 9.55 -5.76
N LYS A 131 13.05 10.11 -6.95
CA LYS A 131 12.19 11.25 -7.19
C LYS A 131 10.72 10.83 -7.13
N PRO A 132 9.84 11.60 -6.45
CA PRO A 132 8.42 11.28 -6.39
C PRO A 132 7.77 11.40 -7.78
N THR A 133 6.89 10.47 -8.10
CA THR A 133 5.97 10.58 -9.23
C THR A 133 4.76 11.46 -8.83
N PRO A 134 3.95 11.92 -9.77
CA PRO A 134 2.70 12.63 -9.44
C PRO A 134 1.77 11.84 -8.51
N LYS A 135 1.74 10.51 -8.61
CA LYS A 135 0.95 9.62 -7.74
C LYS A 135 1.33 9.71 -6.26
N ALA A 136 2.61 9.95 -5.98
CA ALA A 136 3.10 10.09 -4.61
C ALA A 136 2.44 11.25 -3.87
N GLN A 137 1.99 12.29 -4.59
CA GLN A 137 1.29 13.43 -4.01
C GLN A 137 -0.11 13.03 -3.51
N GLU A 138 -0.83 12.25 -4.30
CA GLU A 138 -2.15 11.71 -3.92
C GLU A 138 -2.03 10.80 -2.70
N VAL A 139 -1.09 9.84 -2.74
CA VAL A 139 -0.85 8.93 -1.63
C VAL A 139 -0.47 9.69 -0.35
N LYS A 140 0.39 10.71 -0.45
CA LYS A 140 0.77 11.55 0.68
C LYS A 140 -0.46 12.23 1.31
N GLN A 141 -1.39 12.71 0.52
CA GLN A 141 -2.61 13.35 1.01
C GLN A 141 -3.55 12.35 1.68
N LEU A 142 -3.80 11.22 1.02
CA LEU A 142 -4.74 10.21 1.49
C LEU A 142 -4.22 9.41 2.71
N TYR A 143 -2.91 9.26 2.85
CA TYR A 143 -2.28 8.60 4.00
C TYR A 143 -1.98 9.54 5.16
N SER A 144 -2.42 10.80 5.07
CA SER A 144 -2.28 11.73 6.20
C SER A 144 -3.27 11.41 7.30
N ASN A 145 -2.77 11.15 8.50
CA ASN A 145 -3.59 10.93 9.70
C ASN A 145 -3.88 12.23 10.46
N VAL A 146 -3.41 13.37 9.97
CA VAL A 146 -3.70 14.69 10.54
C VAL A 146 -4.40 15.53 9.48
N HIS A 147 -5.65 15.87 9.74
CA HIS A 147 -6.48 16.68 8.86
C HIS A 147 -6.62 18.08 9.45
N ILE A 148 -6.51 19.09 8.60
CA ILE A 148 -6.56 20.49 9.01
C ILE A 148 -7.63 21.20 8.17
N ASP A 149 -8.67 21.66 8.84
CA ASP A 149 -9.74 22.45 8.24
C ASP A 149 -9.58 23.90 8.68
N VAL A 150 -9.48 24.82 7.72
CA VAL A 150 -9.29 26.25 7.95
C VAL A 150 -10.59 26.98 7.62
N ALA A 151 -11.16 27.65 8.61
CA ALA A 151 -12.26 28.58 8.46
C ALA A 151 -11.78 30.03 8.62
N GLU A 152 -12.68 30.99 8.49
CA GLU A 152 -12.34 32.44 8.54
C GLU A 152 -11.71 32.86 9.89
N ASP A 153 -12.21 32.27 10.99
CA ASP A 153 -11.86 32.64 12.37
C ASP A 153 -11.30 31.47 13.19
N SER A 154 -11.16 30.29 12.60
CA SER A 154 -10.78 29.09 13.32
C SER A 154 -10.00 28.12 12.48
N VAL A 155 -9.22 27.27 13.13
CA VAL A 155 -8.54 26.10 12.53
C VAL A 155 -8.90 24.88 13.34
N THR A 156 -9.48 23.89 12.67
CA THR A 156 -9.80 22.61 13.27
C THR A 156 -8.74 21.58 12.88
N ILE A 157 -8.19 20.88 13.86
CA ILE A 157 -7.22 19.82 13.66
C ILE A 157 -7.85 18.51 14.14
N LYS A 158 -8.01 17.56 13.21
CA LYS A 158 -8.44 16.19 13.50
C LYS A 158 -7.22 15.27 13.43
N ASN A 159 -7.01 14.50 14.49
CA ASN A 159 -5.92 13.54 14.58
C ASN A 159 -6.46 12.10 14.58
N ASP A 160 -6.19 11.37 13.51
CA ASP A 160 -6.58 9.96 13.34
C ASP A 160 -5.41 9.00 13.66
N ASN A 161 -4.27 9.50 14.17
CA ASN A 161 -3.21 8.64 14.65
C ASN A 161 -3.65 7.85 15.88
N LEU A 162 -3.32 6.56 15.94
CA LEU A 162 -3.64 5.70 17.08
C LEU A 162 -2.72 5.93 18.27
N PHE A 163 -1.46 6.30 18.05
CA PHE A 163 -0.43 6.35 19.09
C PHE A 163 0.33 7.67 19.18
N THR A 164 0.14 8.58 18.21
CA THR A 164 0.86 9.86 18.15
C THR A 164 -0.07 11.01 18.48
N SER A 165 0.30 11.82 19.48
CA SER A 165 -0.44 13.02 19.87
C SER A 165 -0.12 14.20 18.97
N THR A 166 -1.10 15.07 18.71
CA THR A 166 -0.85 16.36 18.02
C THR A 166 0.13 17.26 18.76
N GLY A 167 0.33 17.05 20.07
CA GLY A 167 1.36 17.75 20.85
C GLY A 167 2.79 17.46 20.41
N GLU A 168 3.02 16.43 19.59
CA GLU A 168 4.32 16.10 19.00
C GLU A 168 4.61 16.87 17.70
N TYR A 169 3.62 17.61 17.17
CA TYR A 169 3.75 18.38 15.94
C TYR A 169 3.86 19.88 16.23
N THR A 170 4.48 20.59 15.29
CA THR A 170 4.45 22.06 15.26
C THR A 170 3.56 22.50 14.12
N PHE A 171 2.51 23.27 14.43
CA PHE A 171 1.61 23.86 13.44
C PHE A 171 2.06 25.29 13.14
N VAL A 172 2.15 25.63 11.86
CA VAL A 172 2.59 26.95 11.40
C VAL A 172 1.53 27.53 10.47
N LEU A 173 0.94 28.66 10.87
CA LEU A 173 0.08 29.46 10.01
C LEU A 173 0.95 30.43 9.18
N ARG A 174 0.77 30.42 7.85
CA ARG A 174 1.48 31.31 6.91
C ARG A 174 0.51 32.01 6.01
#